data_fc4aa18c9b6b1e8b87d17321e2c3601e
#
_entry.id   fc4aa18c9b6b1e8b87d17321e2c3601e
#
_cell.length_a   1.000
_cell.length_b   1.000
_cell.length_c   1.000
_cell.angle_alpha   90.00
_cell.angle_beta   90.00
_cell.angle_gamma   90.00
#
_symmetry.space_group_name_H-M   'P 1'
#
loop_
_entity.id
_entity.type
_entity.pdbx_description
1 polymer ?
#
loop_
_entity_poly.entity_id
_entity_poly.type
_entity_poly.pdbx_seq_one_letter_code
_entity_poly.pdbx_strand_id
1 'polypeptide(L)'
;MAEYQNIFSQVQVQGPAEMGVDPMGTVAESRTNSASFSKLAGWFGNAQLGPIYLGPFGLVAMATGFAWFFIVGMSFWAQVDYSPALFFRDLFWLALEPPAEEYGLGMAPLDEGGWWIIASFFLLVSVISWWIRTYLRAEELGMGKHVSWAFASAIWLFLVLGLFRPVLMGSWSEAVPYGIFPHLDWTNLFSLTYGNLFYNPFHALSIAFLYGSALLFAMHGATILAVSRYGGEREIEQIVDRGTASERAALFWRWTMGFNATMEGIHRWAWWFAVLTTLTGGIG
;
A
#
# COMPACT_ATOMS: atom_id res chain seq x y z
N MET A 1 -21.23 -12.51 -17.78
CA MET A 1 -22.12 -13.13 -16.79
C MET A 1 -21.79 -14.60 -16.53
N ALA A 2 -21.61 -15.44 -17.53
CA ALA A 2 -21.30 -16.86 -17.31
C ALA A 2 -19.97 -17.12 -16.57
N GLU A 3 -18.98 -16.28 -16.78
CA GLU A 3 -17.67 -16.40 -16.16
C GLU A 3 -17.71 -16.04 -14.64
N TYR A 4 -18.53 -15.07 -14.29
CA TYR A 4 -18.78 -14.71 -12.89
C TYR A 4 -19.52 -15.83 -12.13
N GLN A 5 -20.51 -16.43 -12.74
CA GLN A 5 -21.25 -17.53 -12.13
C GLN A 5 -20.35 -18.74 -11.85
N ASN A 6 -19.37 -19.01 -12.70
CA ASN A 6 -18.43 -20.11 -12.50
C ASN A 6 -17.48 -19.88 -11.33
N ILE A 7 -17.01 -18.65 -11.11
CA ILE A 7 -16.19 -18.30 -9.95
C ILE A 7 -17.01 -18.48 -8.68
N PHE A 8 -18.26 -18.04 -8.67
CA PHE A 8 -19.16 -18.16 -7.53
C PHE A 8 -19.55 -19.60 -7.22
N SER A 9 -19.80 -20.41 -8.23
CA SER A 9 -20.13 -21.82 -8.03
C SER A 9 -18.96 -22.61 -7.46
N GLN A 10 -17.73 -22.29 -7.86
CA GLN A 10 -16.54 -22.91 -7.29
C GLN A 10 -16.33 -22.53 -5.83
N VAL A 11 -16.55 -21.26 -5.50
CA VAL A 11 -16.44 -20.76 -4.12
C VAL A 11 -17.56 -21.31 -3.23
N GLN A 12 -18.77 -21.45 -3.76
CA GLN A 12 -19.88 -22.08 -3.04
C GLN A 12 -19.70 -23.58 -2.80
N VAL A 13 -19.04 -24.28 -3.70
CA VAL A 13 -18.72 -25.72 -3.55
C VAL A 13 -17.65 -25.94 -2.48
N GLN A 14 -16.79 -24.97 -2.24
CA GLN A 14 -15.70 -25.10 -1.27
C GLN A 14 -16.06 -24.75 0.17
N GLY A 15 -17.25 -24.20 0.41
CA GLY A 15 -17.79 -23.94 1.74
C GLY A 15 -18.20 -22.47 1.94
N PRO A 16 -19.50 -22.23 2.07
CA PRO A 16 -20.02 -20.86 2.28
C PRO A 16 -19.58 -20.25 3.62
N ALA A 17 -19.19 -21.06 4.56
CA ALA A 17 -18.73 -20.57 5.87
C ALA A 17 -17.31 -19.97 5.77
N GLU A 18 -16.45 -20.62 5.03
CA GLU A 18 -15.08 -20.11 4.79
C GLU A 18 -15.10 -18.83 3.94
N MET A 19 -16.03 -18.76 3.00
CA MET A 19 -16.21 -17.54 2.20
C MET A 19 -16.62 -16.33 3.03
N GLY A 20 -17.43 -16.54 4.05
CA GLY A 20 -17.88 -15.48 4.93
C GLY A 20 -16.78 -14.94 5.85
N VAL A 21 -15.73 -15.73 6.06
CA VAL A 21 -14.62 -15.42 6.98
C VAL A 21 -13.38 -14.96 6.20
N ASP A 22 -13.01 -15.71 5.16
CA ASP A 22 -11.84 -15.40 4.33
C ASP A 22 -12.05 -15.86 2.89
N PRO A 23 -12.86 -15.13 2.11
CA PRO A 23 -13.07 -15.49 0.72
C PRO A 23 -11.78 -15.40 -0.12
N MET A 24 -10.82 -14.61 0.31
CA MET A 24 -9.55 -14.45 -0.38
C MET A 24 -8.66 -15.69 -0.25
N GLY A 25 -8.61 -16.30 0.91
CA GLY A 25 -7.82 -17.50 1.15
C GLY A 25 -8.36 -18.70 0.37
N THR A 26 -9.65 -18.93 0.47
CA THR A 26 -10.32 -20.10 -0.14
C THR A 26 -10.19 -20.14 -1.65
N VAL A 27 -10.39 -19.01 -2.32
CA VAL A 27 -10.25 -18.92 -3.78
C VAL A 27 -8.81 -19.13 -4.23
N ALA A 28 -7.85 -18.68 -3.45
CA ALA A 28 -6.44 -18.87 -3.76
C ALA A 28 -6.00 -20.32 -3.74
N GLU A 29 -6.43 -21.10 -2.76
CA GLU A 29 -6.12 -22.53 -2.69
C GLU A 29 -6.62 -23.27 -3.93
N SER A 30 -7.80 -22.95 -4.39
CA SER A 30 -8.39 -23.54 -5.57
C SER A 30 -7.54 -23.35 -6.83
N ARG A 31 -6.91 -22.20 -6.99
CA ARG A 31 -6.09 -21.90 -8.18
C ARG A 31 -4.69 -22.51 -8.11
N THR A 32 -4.09 -22.53 -6.95
CA THR A 32 -2.73 -23.05 -6.80
C THR A 32 -2.64 -24.55 -7.01
N ASN A 33 -3.71 -25.29 -6.74
CA ASN A 33 -3.78 -26.72 -7.00
C ASN A 33 -3.76 -27.09 -8.48
N SER A 34 -4.02 -26.16 -9.38
CA SER A 34 -3.94 -26.37 -10.84
C SER A 34 -2.52 -26.18 -11.41
N ALA A 35 -1.61 -25.62 -10.65
CA ALA A 35 -0.23 -25.41 -11.08
C ALA A 35 0.58 -26.68 -10.86
N SER A 36 0.82 -27.43 -11.92
CA SER A 36 1.61 -28.68 -11.94
C SER A 36 3.13 -28.44 -11.88
N PHE A 37 3.58 -27.44 -11.13
CA PHE A 37 4.99 -27.20 -10.87
C PHE A 37 5.51 -28.11 -9.74
N SER A 38 6.77 -27.99 -9.41
CA SER A 38 7.38 -28.71 -8.31
C SER A 38 6.61 -28.55 -6.99
N LYS A 39 6.74 -29.49 -6.06
CA LYS A 39 6.16 -29.39 -4.71
C LYS A 39 6.51 -28.07 -4.03
N LEU A 40 7.69 -27.52 -4.33
CA LEU A 40 8.15 -26.25 -3.78
C LEU A 40 7.28 -25.08 -4.31
N ALA A 41 6.98 -25.05 -5.61
CA ALA A 41 6.11 -24.03 -6.17
C ALA A 41 4.68 -24.12 -5.60
N GLY A 42 4.16 -25.31 -5.39
CA GLY A 42 2.88 -25.52 -4.72
C GLY A 42 2.89 -25.04 -3.26
N TRP A 43 3.98 -25.29 -2.55
CA TRP A 43 4.13 -24.81 -1.18
C TRP A 43 4.16 -23.27 -1.11
N PHE A 44 4.91 -22.61 -1.98
CA PHE A 44 4.91 -21.16 -2.07
C PHE A 44 3.57 -20.59 -2.53
N GLY A 45 2.88 -21.28 -3.44
CA GLY A 45 1.57 -20.90 -3.91
C GLY A 45 0.49 -20.90 -2.83
N ASN A 46 0.62 -21.73 -1.81
CA ASN A 46 -0.31 -21.87 -0.69
C ASN A 46 0.14 -21.13 0.58
N ALA A 47 1.15 -20.26 0.50
CA ALA A 47 1.63 -19.53 1.66
C ALA A 47 0.55 -18.61 2.24
N GLN A 48 0.32 -18.72 3.55
CA GLN A 48 -0.64 -17.91 4.31
C GLN A 48 -0.01 -17.36 5.59
N LEU A 49 -0.48 -16.22 6.03
CA LEU A 49 -0.18 -15.62 7.33
C LEU A 49 -1.50 -15.41 8.08
N GLY A 50 -1.86 -16.38 8.94
CA GLY A 50 -3.19 -16.40 9.56
C GLY A 50 -4.27 -16.47 8.47
N PRO A 51 -5.27 -15.56 8.49
CA PRO A 51 -6.33 -15.50 7.48
C PRO A 51 -5.87 -14.85 6.16
N ILE A 52 -4.64 -14.32 6.10
CA ILE A 52 -4.14 -13.60 4.93
C ILE A 52 -3.43 -14.57 4.00
N TYR A 53 -3.99 -14.76 2.81
CA TYR A 53 -3.32 -15.48 1.74
C TYR A 53 -2.21 -14.62 1.15
N LEU A 54 -1.00 -15.15 1.08
CA LEU A 54 0.16 -14.44 0.53
C LEU A 54 0.42 -14.79 -0.93
N GLY A 55 0.43 -16.08 -1.26
CA GLY A 55 0.85 -16.57 -2.55
C GLY A 55 2.35 -16.34 -2.81
N PRO A 56 2.83 -16.60 -4.04
CA PRO A 56 4.25 -16.42 -4.36
C PRO A 56 4.70 -14.97 -4.26
N PHE A 57 3.92 -14.03 -4.79
CA PHE A 57 4.26 -12.60 -4.73
C PHE A 57 4.10 -12.03 -3.33
N GLY A 58 3.10 -12.46 -2.57
CA GLY A 58 2.95 -12.07 -1.18
C GLY A 58 4.11 -12.58 -0.31
N LEU A 59 4.58 -13.80 -0.54
CA LEU A 59 5.72 -14.37 0.17
C LEU A 59 7.02 -13.59 -0.12
N VAL A 60 7.28 -13.27 -1.39
CA VAL A 60 8.43 -12.44 -1.78
C VAL A 60 8.34 -11.05 -1.15
N ALA A 61 7.16 -10.44 -1.17
CA ALA A 61 6.93 -9.14 -0.55
C ALA A 61 7.20 -9.15 0.95
N MET A 62 6.72 -10.16 1.66
CA MET A 62 6.95 -10.32 3.09
C MET A 62 8.41 -10.56 3.42
N ALA A 63 9.09 -11.44 2.70
CA ALA A 63 10.50 -11.74 2.91
C ALA A 63 11.40 -10.52 2.67
N THR A 64 11.19 -9.80 1.57
CA THR A 64 11.96 -8.62 1.22
C THR A 64 11.62 -7.42 2.09
N GLY A 65 10.36 -7.24 2.46
CA GLY A 65 9.92 -6.23 3.41
C GLY A 65 10.51 -6.46 4.80
N PHE A 66 10.57 -7.71 5.25
CA PHE A 66 11.24 -8.06 6.49
C PHE A 66 12.75 -7.81 6.42
N ALA A 67 13.38 -8.11 5.29
CA ALA A 67 14.80 -7.81 5.08
C ALA A 67 15.08 -6.29 5.18
N TRP A 68 14.24 -5.47 4.56
CA TRP A 68 14.31 -4.02 4.71
C TRP A 68 14.17 -3.58 6.17
N PHE A 69 13.16 -4.07 6.85
CA PHE A 69 12.89 -3.77 8.25
C PHE A 69 14.06 -4.18 9.15
N PHE A 70 14.62 -5.37 8.91
CA PHE A 70 15.77 -5.88 9.65
C PHE A 70 17.01 -5.02 9.46
N ILE A 71 17.32 -4.63 8.23
CA ILE A 71 18.50 -3.79 7.93
C ILE A 71 18.35 -2.43 8.61
N VAL A 72 17.19 -1.77 8.48
CA VAL A 72 16.94 -0.48 9.12
C VAL A 72 16.98 -0.60 10.64
N GLY A 73 16.33 -1.61 11.19
CA GLY A 73 16.31 -1.87 12.64
C GLY A 73 17.70 -2.15 13.20
N MET A 74 18.50 -2.94 12.52
CA MET A 74 19.89 -3.23 12.95
C MET A 74 20.78 -2.00 12.85
N SER A 75 20.57 -1.15 11.83
CA SER A 75 21.25 0.13 11.75
C SER A 75 20.92 1.04 12.94
N PHE A 76 19.65 1.14 13.32
CA PHE A 76 19.23 1.89 14.49
C PHE A 76 19.85 1.35 15.78
N TRP A 77 19.87 0.03 15.91
CA TRP A 77 20.41 -0.67 17.06
C TRP A 77 21.91 -0.43 17.21
N ALA A 78 22.66 -0.46 16.10
CA ALA A 78 24.08 -0.16 16.09
C ALA A 78 24.39 1.31 16.42
N GLN A 79 23.57 2.25 15.98
CA GLN A 79 23.75 3.69 16.26
C GLN A 79 23.64 4.03 17.74
N VAL A 80 23.00 3.21 18.53
CA VAL A 80 22.85 3.37 19.99
C VAL A 80 23.67 2.35 20.79
N ASP A 81 24.75 1.84 20.19
CA ASP A 81 25.66 0.87 20.81
C ASP A 81 24.94 -0.34 21.43
N TYR A 82 23.87 -0.81 20.76
CA TYR A 82 23.03 -1.93 21.19
C TYR A 82 22.40 -1.76 22.58
N SER A 83 22.23 -0.53 23.04
CA SER A 83 21.59 -0.21 24.31
C SER A 83 20.07 -0.11 24.19
N PRO A 84 19.28 -0.99 24.85
CA PRO A 84 17.82 -0.89 24.81
C PRO A 84 17.28 0.44 25.33
N ALA A 85 17.89 0.98 26.38
CA ALA A 85 17.45 2.25 26.97
C ALA A 85 17.63 3.41 25.99
N LEU A 86 18.78 3.48 25.31
CA LEU A 86 19.05 4.51 24.31
C LEU A 86 18.20 4.31 23.06
N PHE A 87 17.95 3.06 22.65
CA PHE A 87 17.11 2.76 21.52
C PHE A 87 15.70 3.34 21.70
N PHE A 88 15.04 3.06 22.81
CA PHE A 88 13.69 3.58 23.05
C PHE A 88 13.66 5.09 23.30
N ARG A 89 14.73 5.67 23.88
CA ARG A 89 14.86 7.12 24.05
C ARG A 89 14.97 7.85 22.72
N ASP A 90 15.77 7.32 21.79
CA ASP A 90 16.17 8.02 20.58
C ASP A 90 15.47 7.52 19.30
N LEU A 91 14.61 6.50 19.39
CA LEU A 91 13.99 5.79 18.27
C LEU A 91 13.47 6.73 17.17
N PHE A 92 12.77 7.80 17.55
CA PHE A 92 12.18 8.75 16.61
C PHE A 92 13.23 9.64 15.90
N TRP A 93 14.45 9.69 16.40
CA TRP A 93 15.54 10.50 15.87
C TRP A 93 16.57 9.69 15.09
N LEU A 94 16.51 8.36 15.18
CA LEU A 94 17.42 7.48 14.45
C LEU A 94 17.07 7.45 12.96
N ALA A 95 18.10 7.31 12.13
CA ALA A 95 17.94 7.20 10.69
C ALA A 95 19.00 6.29 10.07
N LEU A 96 18.61 5.57 9.03
CA LEU A 96 19.54 5.03 8.05
C LEU A 96 19.60 6.01 6.88
N GLU A 97 20.72 6.71 6.78
CA GLU A 97 20.92 7.75 5.78
C GLU A 97 21.36 7.17 4.44
N PRO A 98 20.97 7.81 3.32
CA PRO A 98 21.54 7.51 2.03
C PRO A 98 23.04 7.90 1.97
N PRO A 99 23.80 7.39 0.97
CA PRO A 99 25.19 7.75 0.80
C PRO A 99 25.38 9.27 0.63
N ALA A 100 26.54 9.78 1.07
CA ALA A 100 26.92 11.16 0.87
C ALA A 100 27.09 11.51 -0.62
N GLU A 101 27.05 12.80 -0.93
CA GLU A 101 27.10 13.32 -2.31
C GLU A 101 28.36 12.86 -3.07
N GLU A 102 29.48 12.69 -2.38
CA GLU A 102 30.76 12.27 -2.96
C GLU A 102 30.71 10.89 -3.64
N TYR A 103 29.78 10.02 -3.22
CA TYR A 103 29.57 8.70 -3.83
C TYR A 103 28.69 8.75 -5.07
N GLY A 104 28.05 9.88 -5.35
CA GLY A 104 27.15 10.05 -6.49
C GLY A 104 26.05 8.98 -6.54
N LEU A 105 25.94 8.27 -7.65
CA LEU A 105 25.03 7.14 -7.84
C LEU A 105 25.73 5.77 -7.64
N GLY A 106 26.95 5.77 -7.17
CA GLY A 106 27.74 4.56 -6.91
C GLY A 106 27.33 3.86 -5.62
N MET A 107 27.91 2.68 -5.42
CA MET A 107 27.79 1.95 -4.17
C MET A 107 28.77 2.53 -3.14
N ALA A 108 28.25 2.98 -2.02
CA ALA A 108 29.07 3.45 -0.90
C ALA A 108 29.50 2.28 0.00
N PRO A 109 30.52 2.46 0.88
CA PRO A 109 30.77 1.54 1.97
C PRO A 109 29.49 1.29 2.80
N LEU A 110 29.37 0.10 3.39
CA LEU A 110 28.14 -0.32 4.07
C LEU A 110 27.75 0.61 5.22
N ASP A 111 28.71 1.08 5.98
CA ASP A 111 28.54 2.01 7.10
C ASP A 111 28.40 3.48 6.69
N GLU A 112 28.62 3.80 5.42
CA GLU A 112 28.50 5.15 4.84
C GLU A 112 27.36 5.29 3.85
N GLY A 113 26.30 4.51 4.04
CA GLY A 113 25.08 4.55 3.21
C GLY A 113 24.90 3.34 2.28
N GLY A 114 25.86 2.42 2.24
CA GLY A 114 25.71 1.18 1.46
C GLY A 114 24.53 0.34 1.92
N TRP A 115 24.27 0.27 3.22
CA TRP A 115 23.09 -0.40 3.76
C TRP A 115 21.78 0.25 3.33
N TRP A 116 21.76 1.56 3.16
CA TRP A 116 20.59 2.25 2.62
C TRP A 116 20.26 1.77 1.20
N ILE A 117 21.26 1.60 0.35
CA ILE A 117 21.10 1.11 -1.03
C ILE A 117 20.51 -0.31 -1.02
N ILE A 118 21.09 -1.20 -0.21
CA ILE A 118 20.62 -2.59 -0.09
C ILE A 118 19.21 -2.64 0.46
N ALA A 119 18.93 -1.90 1.53
CA ALA A 119 17.59 -1.81 2.12
C ALA A 119 16.56 -1.28 1.11
N SER A 120 16.93 -0.24 0.34
CA SER A 120 16.07 0.34 -0.69
C SER A 120 15.73 -0.65 -1.80
N PHE A 121 16.67 -1.49 -2.20
CA PHE A 121 16.44 -2.56 -3.16
C PHE A 121 15.40 -3.56 -2.62
N PHE A 122 15.53 -4.01 -1.38
CA PHE A 122 14.56 -4.90 -0.78
C PHE A 122 13.18 -4.25 -0.64
N LEU A 123 13.11 -2.99 -0.28
CA LEU A 123 11.84 -2.26 -0.20
C LEU A 123 11.18 -2.15 -1.57
N LEU A 124 11.93 -1.86 -2.61
CA LEU A 124 11.44 -1.78 -3.98
C LEU A 124 10.85 -3.13 -4.42
N VAL A 125 11.57 -4.22 -4.21
CA VAL A 125 11.07 -5.57 -4.54
C VAL A 125 9.81 -5.89 -3.75
N SER A 126 9.79 -5.53 -2.48
CA SER A 126 8.64 -5.76 -1.59
C SER A 126 7.37 -5.06 -2.08
N VAL A 127 7.44 -3.76 -2.34
CA VAL A 127 6.25 -2.98 -2.74
C VAL A 127 5.75 -3.38 -4.13
N ILE A 128 6.64 -3.66 -5.08
CA ILE A 128 6.26 -4.12 -6.41
C ILE A 128 5.62 -5.50 -6.36
N SER A 129 6.19 -6.43 -5.59
CA SER A 129 5.64 -7.77 -5.41
C SER A 129 4.26 -7.72 -4.76
N TRP A 130 4.07 -6.87 -3.75
CA TRP A 130 2.77 -6.69 -3.12
C TRP A 130 1.75 -6.04 -4.06
N TRP A 131 2.19 -5.12 -4.91
CA TRP A 131 1.34 -4.55 -5.93
C TRP A 131 0.86 -5.60 -6.94
N ILE A 132 1.76 -6.45 -7.43
CA ILE A 132 1.41 -7.55 -8.34
C ILE A 132 0.38 -8.48 -7.67
N ARG A 133 0.61 -8.84 -6.42
CA ARG A 133 -0.35 -9.62 -5.63
C ARG A 133 -1.72 -8.94 -5.55
N THR A 134 -1.75 -7.65 -5.25
CA THR A 134 -3.00 -6.88 -5.14
C THR A 134 -3.77 -6.89 -6.45
N TYR A 135 -3.09 -6.68 -7.56
CA TYR A 135 -3.69 -6.69 -8.90
C TYR A 135 -4.25 -8.07 -9.25
N LEU A 136 -3.46 -9.11 -9.09
CA LEU A 136 -3.85 -10.47 -9.44
C LEU A 136 -4.99 -11.00 -8.55
N ARG A 137 -4.98 -10.67 -7.25
CA ARG A 137 -6.07 -11.07 -6.35
C ARG A 137 -7.39 -10.38 -6.70
N ALA A 138 -7.34 -9.11 -7.03
CA ALA A 138 -8.54 -8.40 -7.50
C ALA A 138 -9.12 -9.05 -8.75
N GLU A 139 -8.25 -9.41 -9.71
CA GLU A 139 -8.66 -10.09 -10.92
C GLU A 139 -9.27 -11.48 -10.64
N GLU A 140 -8.63 -12.26 -9.80
CA GLU A 140 -9.09 -13.59 -9.38
C GLU A 140 -10.48 -13.57 -8.75
N LEU A 141 -10.75 -12.57 -7.94
CA LEU A 141 -11.99 -12.44 -7.18
C LEU A 141 -13.08 -11.69 -7.93
N GLY A 142 -12.84 -11.27 -9.19
CA GLY A 142 -13.78 -10.47 -9.96
C GLY A 142 -14.02 -9.08 -9.37
N MET A 143 -13.06 -8.57 -8.59
CA MET A 143 -13.09 -7.24 -8.00
C MET A 143 -12.61 -6.19 -8.99
N GLY A 144 -13.03 -4.94 -8.79
CA GLY A 144 -12.43 -3.79 -9.46
C GLY A 144 -10.95 -3.63 -9.10
N LYS A 145 -10.18 -3.04 -9.99
CA LYS A 145 -8.72 -2.87 -9.83
C LYS A 145 -8.32 -1.49 -9.30
N HIS A 146 -9.28 -0.68 -8.89
CA HIS A 146 -9.05 0.68 -8.41
C HIS A 146 -8.15 0.75 -7.17
N VAL A 147 -8.20 -0.24 -6.28
CA VAL A 147 -7.28 -0.32 -5.13
C VAL A 147 -5.84 -0.53 -5.59
N SER A 148 -5.61 -1.39 -6.59
CA SER A 148 -4.28 -1.59 -7.17
C SER A 148 -3.77 -0.33 -7.86
N TRP A 149 -4.64 0.45 -8.52
CA TRP A 149 -4.26 1.72 -9.13
C TRP A 149 -3.98 2.81 -8.08
N ALA A 150 -4.72 2.85 -6.98
CA ALA A 150 -4.40 3.71 -5.85
C ALA A 150 -3.03 3.36 -5.25
N PHE A 151 -2.74 2.08 -5.08
CA PHE A 151 -1.43 1.61 -4.64
C PHE A 151 -0.32 1.94 -5.67
N ALA A 152 -0.58 1.80 -6.96
CA ALA A 152 0.35 2.19 -8.01
C ALA A 152 0.73 3.68 -7.92
N SER A 153 -0.20 4.56 -7.57
CA SER A 153 0.11 5.99 -7.37
C SER A 153 1.06 6.23 -6.20
N ALA A 154 0.93 5.48 -5.12
CA ALA A 154 1.87 5.53 -3.99
C ALA A 154 3.26 4.99 -4.39
N ILE A 155 3.31 3.93 -5.19
CA ILE A 155 4.56 3.39 -5.72
C ILE A 155 5.23 4.41 -6.66
N TRP A 156 4.45 5.11 -7.48
CA TRP A 156 4.97 6.18 -8.34
C TRP A 156 5.68 7.26 -7.51
N LEU A 157 5.05 7.73 -6.44
CA LEU A 157 5.67 8.70 -5.53
C LEU A 157 6.96 8.14 -4.90
N PHE A 158 6.92 6.90 -4.45
CA PHE A 158 8.11 6.21 -3.92
C PHE A 158 9.25 6.16 -4.93
N LEU A 159 8.96 5.84 -6.20
CA LEU A 159 9.95 5.80 -7.27
C LEU A 159 10.50 7.19 -7.61
N VAL A 160 9.65 8.20 -7.62
CA VAL A 160 10.09 9.59 -7.86
C VAL A 160 11.04 10.06 -6.76
N LEU A 161 10.68 9.85 -5.51
CA LEU A 161 11.45 10.34 -4.36
C LEU A 161 12.71 9.51 -4.07
N GLY A 162 12.66 8.20 -4.32
CA GLY A 162 13.76 7.29 -3.99
C GLY A 162 14.66 6.90 -5.16
N LEU A 163 14.20 7.06 -6.39
CA LEU A 163 14.94 6.62 -7.58
C LEU A 163 15.05 7.70 -8.65
N PHE A 164 13.94 8.17 -9.21
CA PHE A 164 13.99 9.01 -10.40
C PHE A 164 14.60 10.38 -10.12
N ARG A 165 14.17 11.06 -9.07
CA ARG A 165 14.75 12.35 -8.71
C ARG A 165 16.22 12.25 -8.28
N PRO A 166 16.61 11.32 -7.39
CA PRO A 166 18.03 11.12 -7.07
C PRO A 166 18.90 10.82 -8.29
N VAL A 167 18.43 10.01 -9.22
CA VAL A 167 19.17 9.71 -10.47
C VAL A 167 19.33 10.95 -11.33
N LEU A 168 18.27 11.75 -11.49
CA LEU A 168 18.34 13.01 -12.24
C LEU A 168 19.25 14.04 -11.58
N MET A 169 19.29 14.07 -10.26
CA MET A 169 20.18 14.95 -9.49
C MET A 169 21.63 14.41 -9.41
N GLY A 170 21.87 13.16 -9.80
CA GLY A 170 23.19 12.57 -9.88
C GLY A 170 23.75 12.04 -8.56
N SER A 171 22.94 11.91 -7.50
CA SER A 171 23.39 11.45 -6.20
C SER A 171 22.28 10.79 -5.38
N TRP A 172 22.59 9.67 -4.71
CA TRP A 172 21.70 9.05 -3.73
C TRP A 172 21.49 9.90 -2.49
N SER A 173 22.34 10.88 -2.21
CA SER A 173 22.20 11.82 -1.09
C SER A 173 20.90 12.64 -1.14
N GLU A 174 20.29 12.76 -2.31
CA GLU A 174 19.03 13.44 -2.52
C GLU A 174 17.80 12.61 -2.11
N ALA A 175 17.99 11.33 -1.80
CA ALA A 175 16.92 10.41 -1.45
C ALA A 175 16.47 10.55 0.02
N VAL A 176 15.29 10.04 0.30
CA VAL A 176 14.68 10.05 1.64
C VAL A 176 15.46 9.13 2.59
N PRO A 177 15.86 9.58 3.77
CA PRO A 177 16.41 8.71 4.80
C PRO A 177 15.30 7.83 5.41
N TYR A 178 15.69 6.69 5.95
CA TYR A 178 14.79 5.84 6.72
C TYR A 178 14.86 6.21 8.19
N GLY A 179 13.91 7.00 8.64
CA GLY A 179 13.79 7.45 10.01
C GLY A 179 12.48 8.20 10.23
N ILE A 180 11.94 8.15 11.44
CA ILE A 180 10.61 8.74 11.71
C ILE A 180 10.68 10.25 11.59
N PHE A 181 11.39 10.95 12.45
CA PHE A 181 11.57 12.39 12.33
C PHE A 181 12.54 12.81 11.22
N PRO A 182 13.63 12.08 10.95
CA PRO A 182 14.53 12.46 9.87
C PRO A 182 13.89 12.51 8.48
N HIS A 183 12.93 11.63 8.15
CA HIS A 183 12.23 11.75 6.87
C HIS A 183 11.31 12.98 6.80
N LEU A 184 10.80 13.45 7.93
CA LEU A 184 10.04 14.69 8.00
C LEU A 184 10.97 15.91 7.85
N ASP A 185 12.11 15.90 8.52
CA ASP A 185 13.13 16.95 8.38
C ASP A 185 13.66 17.05 6.93
N TRP A 186 13.79 15.91 6.26
CA TRP A 186 14.17 15.86 4.86
C TRP A 186 13.23 16.71 3.98
N THR A 187 11.94 16.76 4.27
CA THR A 187 10.97 17.58 3.51
C THR A 187 11.25 19.07 3.64
N ASN A 188 11.89 19.54 4.71
CA ASN A 188 12.25 20.94 4.92
C ASN A 188 13.27 21.46 3.90
N LEU A 189 14.09 20.58 3.30
CA LEU A 189 15.03 20.96 2.25
C LEU A 189 14.32 21.61 1.05
N PHE A 190 13.12 21.12 0.73
CA PHE A 190 12.29 21.66 -0.35
C PHE A 190 11.66 23.00 0.04
N SER A 191 11.26 23.17 1.30
CA SER A 191 10.77 24.45 1.84
C SER A 191 11.81 25.57 1.72
N LEU A 192 13.08 25.27 1.97
CA LEU A 192 14.17 26.23 1.83
C LEU A 192 14.34 26.70 0.37
N THR A 193 14.08 25.83 -0.60
CA THR A 193 14.21 26.12 -2.02
C THR A 193 13.02 26.92 -2.56
N TYR A 194 11.81 26.61 -2.13
CA TYR A 194 10.56 27.16 -2.69
C TYR A 194 9.81 28.08 -1.71
N GLY A 195 10.41 28.44 -0.58
CA GLY A 195 9.77 29.14 0.52
C GLY A 195 8.96 28.17 1.42
N ASN A 196 8.33 28.74 2.46
CA ASN A 196 7.53 27.92 3.37
C ASN A 196 6.14 27.66 2.80
N LEU A 197 5.96 26.48 2.20
CA LEU A 197 4.72 26.04 1.57
C LEU A 197 3.55 25.90 2.55
N PHE A 198 3.77 25.82 3.85
CA PHE A 198 2.69 25.83 4.83
C PHE A 198 1.86 27.13 4.80
N TYR A 199 2.41 28.23 4.35
CA TYR A 199 1.70 29.50 4.19
C TYR A 199 1.02 29.64 2.83
N ASN A 200 1.20 28.69 1.91
CA ASN A 200 0.51 28.67 0.63
C ASN A 200 -0.89 28.07 0.81
N PRO A 201 -1.98 28.84 0.59
CA PRO A 201 -3.34 28.35 0.79
C PRO A 201 -3.71 27.21 -0.16
N PHE A 202 -3.13 27.15 -1.35
CA PHE A 202 -3.36 26.03 -2.29
C PHE A 202 -2.67 24.75 -1.83
N HIS A 203 -1.49 24.85 -1.23
CA HIS A 203 -0.84 23.71 -0.58
C HIS A 203 -1.69 23.18 0.58
N ALA A 204 -2.23 24.07 1.41
CA ALA A 204 -3.13 23.70 2.51
C ALA A 204 -4.41 23.02 2.00
N LEU A 205 -5.03 23.55 0.94
CA LEU A 205 -6.21 22.93 0.32
C LEU A 205 -5.90 21.57 -0.28
N SER A 206 -4.76 21.42 -0.96
CA SER A 206 -4.33 20.15 -1.52
C SER A 206 -4.14 19.10 -0.42
N ILE A 207 -3.53 19.45 0.69
CA ILE A 207 -3.38 18.57 1.86
C ILE A 207 -4.76 18.17 2.42
N ALA A 208 -5.69 19.13 2.54
CA ALA A 208 -7.04 18.84 3.02
C ALA A 208 -7.77 17.82 2.13
N PHE A 209 -7.70 17.96 0.82
CA PHE A 209 -8.28 16.99 -0.12
C PHE A 209 -7.51 15.67 -0.14
N LEU A 210 -6.20 15.69 0.04
CA LEU A 210 -5.39 14.48 0.17
C LEU A 210 -5.81 13.66 1.40
N TYR A 211 -5.94 14.29 2.55
CA TYR A 211 -6.44 13.61 3.76
C TYR A 211 -7.90 13.18 3.63
N GLY A 212 -8.72 13.98 2.94
CA GLY A 212 -10.08 13.58 2.59
C GLY A 212 -10.11 12.34 1.70
N SER A 213 -9.19 12.23 0.74
CA SER A 213 -9.02 11.04 -0.09
C SER A 213 -8.58 9.83 0.73
N ALA A 214 -7.65 10.01 1.66
CA ALA A 214 -7.23 8.96 2.58
C ALA A 214 -8.40 8.50 3.48
N LEU A 215 -9.21 9.41 3.97
CA LEU A 215 -10.42 9.11 4.73
C LEU A 215 -11.41 8.29 3.90
N LEU A 216 -11.67 8.70 2.67
CA LEU A 216 -12.57 7.97 1.76
C LEU A 216 -12.04 6.56 1.46
N PHE A 217 -10.75 6.40 1.31
CA PHE A 217 -10.15 5.08 1.09
C PHE A 217 -10.32 4.18 2.32
N ALA A 218 -10.05 4.71 3.50
CA ALA A 218 -10.27 4.00 4.76
C ALA A 218 -11.74 3.62 4.96
N MET A 219 -12.66 4.53 4.69
CA MET A 219 -14.11 4.30 4.75
C MET A 219 -14.54 3.22 3.76
N HIS A 220 -14.05 3.28 2.52
CA HIS A 220 -14.38 2.31 1.49
C HIS A 220 -13.89 0.91 1.88
N GLY A 221 -12.64 0.79 2.28
CA GLY A 221 -12.07 -0.49 2.74
C GLY A 221 -12.84 -1.08 3.93
N ALA A 222 -13.16 -0.27 4.93
CA ALA A 222 -13.96 -0.69 6.08
C ALA A 222 -15.36 -1.14 5.68
N THR A 223 -16.01 -0.41 4.75
CA THR A 223 -17.34 -0.74 4.26
C THR A 223 -17.35 -2.07 3.52
N ILE A 224 -16.39 -2.28 2.61
CA ILE A 224 -16.28 -3.52 1.84
C ILE A 224 -16.02 -4.72 2.78
N LEU A 225 -15.17 -4.57 3.78
CA LEU A 225 -14.98 -5.60 4.81
C LEU A 225 -16.28 -5.91 5.55
N ALA A 226 -17.03 -4.88 5.95
CA ALA A 226 -18.27 -5.04 6.70
C ALA A 226 -19.37 -5.74 5.88
N VAL A 227 -19.37 -5.58 4.57
CA VAL A 227 -20.39 -6.17 3.68
C VAL A 227 -19.87 -7.31 2.80
N SER A 228 -18.64 -7.79 3.05
CA SER A 228 -18.04 -8.89 2.28
C SER A 228 -18.86 -10.19 2.38
N ARG A 229 -19.49 -10.43 3.51
CA ARG A 229 -20.44 -11.55 3.72
C ARG A 229 -21.59 -11.57 2.71
N TYR A 230 -21.95 -10.41 2.19
CA TYR A 230 -23.03 -10.23 1.22
C TYR A 230 -22.52 -10.01 -0.20
N GLY A 231 -21.22 -10.24 -0.44
CA GLY A 231 -20.60 -10.05 -1.73
C GLY A 231 -20.29 -8.60 -2.09
N GLY A 232 -20.09 -7.74 -1.10
CA GLY A 232 -19.84 -6.31 -1.31
C GLY A 232 -18.55 -6.00 -2.09
N GLU A 233 -17.56 -6.88 -2.06
CA GLU A 233 -16.32 -6.76 -2.83
C GLU A 233 -16.54 -6.81 -4.35
N ARG A 234 -17.66 -7.35 -4.79
CA ARG A 234 -18.08 -7.36 -6.20
C ARG A 234 -18.84 -6.08 -6.54
N GLU A 235 -18.16 -4.98 -6.52
CA GLU A 235 -18.76 -3.64 -6.60
C GLU A 235 -19.47 -3.36 -7.90
N ILE A 236 -18.94 -3.83 -9.03
CA ILE A 236 -19.57 -3.67 -10.36
C ILE A 236 -20.95 -4.31 -10.38
N GLU A 237 -21.06 -5.52 -9.85
CA GLU A 237 -22.33 -6.23 -9.72
C GLU A 237 -23.29 -5.47 -8.81
N GLN A 238 -22.83 -4.96 -7.67
CA GLN A 238 -23.65 -4.20 -6.72
C GLN A 238 -24.10 -2.83 -7.26
N ILE A 239 -23.35 -2.25 -8.18
CA ILE A 239 -23.71 -0.98 -8.83
C ILE A 239 -24.75 -1.21 -9.94
N VAL A 240 -24.56 -2.25 -10.75
CA VAL A 240 -25.47 -2.57 -11.87
C VAL A 240 -26.79 -3.13 -11.38
N ASP A 241 -26.75 -4.02 -10.38
CA ASP A 241 -27.94 -4.63 -9.77
C ASP A 241 -27.83 -4.52 -8.26
N ARG A 242 -28.37 -3.45 -7.72
CA ARG A 242 -28.26 -3.08 -6.30
C ARG A 242 -28.81 -4.15 -5.39
N GLY A 243 -27.93 -4.87 -4.71
CA GLY A 243 -28.26 -5.94 -3.78
C GLY A 243 -28.13 -5.55 -2.30
N THR A 244 -28.25 -6.55 -1.43
CA THR A 244 -28.21 -6.40 0.03
C THR A 244 -26.91 -5.77 0.53
N ALA A 245 -25.76 -6.07 -0.07
CA ALA A 245 -24.48 -5.49 0.32
C ALA A 245 -24.49 -3.97 0.15
N SER A 246 -24.97 -3.48 -0.99
CA SER A 246 -25.07 -2.04 -1.28
C SER A 246 -26.01 -1.32 -0.31
N GLU A 247 -27.15 -1.92 -0.01
CA GLU A 247 -28.12 -1.35 0.93
C GLU A 247 -27.58 -1.27 2.35
N ARG A 248 -26.92 -2.33 2.82
CA ARG A 248 -26.32 -2.38 4.15
C ARG A 248 -25.16 -1.41 4.29
N ALA A 249 -24.35 -1.26 3.27
CA ALA A 249 -23.27 -0.27 3.22
C ALA A 249 -23.82 1.16 3.34
N ALA A 250 -24.85 1.48 2.57
CA ALA A 250 -25.49 2.81 2.62
C ALA A 250 -26.07 3.11 4.00
N LEU A 251 -26.76 2.16 4.61
CA LEU A 251 -27.37 2.31 5.93
C LEU A 251 -26.33 2.47 7.03
N PHE A 252 -25.22 1.75 6.98
CA PHE A 252 -24.14 1.88 7.97
C PHE A 252 -23.64 3.33 8.06
N TRP A 253 -23.40 3.99 6.94
CA TRP A 253 -22.96 5.38 6.92
C TRP A 253 -24.04 6.37 7.29
N ARG A 254 -25.30 6.08 6.97
CA ARG A 254 -26.42 6.88 7.44
C ARG A 254 -26.49 6.93 8.96
N TRP A 255 -26.28 5.80 9.64
CA TRP A 255 -26.26 5.73 11.09
C TRP A 255 -25.07 6.46 11.72
N THR A 256 -23.95 6.48 11.02
CA THR A 256 -22.69 7.06 11.50
C THR A 256 -22.60 8.57 11.22
N MET A 257 -22.98 9.00 10.02
CA MET A 257 -22.80 10.38 9.53
C MET A 257 -24.11 11.11 9.28
N GLY A 258 -25.25 10.45 9.36
CA GLY A 258 -26.56 11.04 9.12
C GLY A 258 -27.00 11.08 7.65
N PHE A 259 -26.20 10.59 6.70
CA PHE A 259 -26.54 10.46 5.29
C PHE A 259 -26.02 9.14 4.70
N ASN A 260 -26.66 8.68 3.63
CA ASN A 260 -26.29 7.45 2.95
C ASN A 260 -24.99 7.63 2.14
N ALA A 261 -24.10 6.63 2.21
CA ALA A 261 -22.98 6.50 1.29
C ALA A 261 -23.20 5.25 0.43
N THR A 262 -23.64 5.45 -0.81
CA THR A 262 -23.92 4.36 -1.74
C THR A 262 -22.63 3.77 -2.32
N MET A 263 -22.69 2.54 -2.80
CA MET A 263 -21.53 1.86 -3.43
C MET A 263 -21.00 2.67 -4.63
N GLU A 264 -21.87 3.18 -5.49
CA GLU A 264 -21.47 4.03 -6.61
C GLU A 264 -21.01 5.41 -6.13
N GLY A 265 -21.73 6.01 -5.19
CA GLY A 265 -21.47 7.36 -4.69
C GLY A 265 -20.09 7.53 -4.05
N ILE A 266 -19.59 6.54 -3.32
CA ILE A 266 -18.25 6.61 -2.70
C ILE A 266 -17.15 6.76 -3.75
N HIS A 267 -17.28 6.09 -4.89
CA HIS A 267 -16.32 6.21 -6.00
C HIS A 267 -16.37 7.60 -6.64
N ARG A 268 -17.55 8.19 -6.77
CA ARG A 268 -17.74 9.55 -7.28
C ARG A 268 -17.13 10.60 -6.36
N TRP A 269 -17.30 10.47 -5.05
CA TRP A 269 -16.65 11.31 -4.05
C TRP A 269 -15.13 11.19 -4.11
N ALA A 270 -14.62 9.97 -4.19
CA ALA A 270 -13.19 9.71 -4.32
C ALA A 270 -12.60 10.36 -5.58
N TRP A 271 -13.30 10.29 -6.70
CA TRP A 271 -12.88 10.92 -7.95
C TRP A 271 -12.77 12.46 -7.81
N TRP A 272 -13.78 13.09 -7.22
CA TRP A 272 -13.76 14.53 -7.01
C TRP A 272 -12.65 14.97 -6.05
N PHE A 273 -12.43 14.26 -4.96
CA PHE A 273 -11.34 14.56 -4.04
C PHE A 273 -9.97 14.39 -4.71
N ALA A 274 -9.78 13.38 -5.54
CA ALA A 274 -8.55 13.19 -6.31
C ALA A 274 -8.31 14.34 -7.30
N VAL A 275 -9.34 14.77 -8.03
CA VAL A 275 -9.28 15.91 -8.95
C VAL A 275 -8.92 17.21 -8.20
N LEU A 276 -9.60 17.47 -7.09
CA LEU A 276 -9.36 18.68 -6.31
C LEU A 276 -7.98 18.71 -5.64
N THR A 277 -7.50 17.53 -5.17
CA THR A 277 -6.12 17.40 -4.67
C THR A 277 -5.11 17.75 -5.76
N THR A 278 -5.31 17.22 -6.96
CA THR A 278 -4.40 17.43 -8.10
C THR A 278 -4.42 18.87 -8.58
N LEU A 279 -5.60 19.47 -8.76
CA LEU A 279 -5.74 20.84 -9.24
C LEU A 279 -5.18 21.86 -8.25
N THR A 280 -5.53 21.75 -6.97
CA THR A 280 -5.02 22.67 -5.94
C THR A 280 -3.52 22.52 -5.74
N GLY A 281 -2.99 21.30 -5.77
CA GLY A 281 -1.55 21.05 -5.71
C GLY A 281 -0.80 21.60 -6.93
N GLY A 282 -1.39 21.49 -8.12
CA GLY A 282 -0.82 22.04 -9.35
C GLY A 282 -0.80 23.56 -9.40
N ILE A 283 -1.80 24.24 -8.82
CA ILE A 283 -1.84 25.69 -8.69
C ILE A 283 -0.80 26.18 -7.66
N GLY A 284 -0.71 25.45 -6.55
CA GLY A 284 0.25 25.76 -5.49
C GLY A 284 1.68 25.51 -5.87
#